data_a769b041b4f78b6a7f42ef807a075db5
#
_entry.id   a769b041b4f78b6a7f42ef807a075db5
#
_cell.length_a   1.000
_cell.length_b   1.000
_cell.length_c   1.000
_cell.angle_alpha   90.00
_cell.angle_beta   90.00
_cell.angle_gamma   90.00
#
_symmetry.space_group_name_H-M   'P 1'
#
loop_
_entity.id
_entity.type
_entity.pdbx_description
1 polymer ?
#
loop_
_entity_poly.entity_id
_entity_poly.type
_entity_poly.pdbx_seq_one_letter_code
_entity_poly.pdbx_strand_id
1 'polypeptide(L)'
;LLAVILIFDNGRHLLKWRKKRTPLEKNYVNLCDEQQEASMKDSDCGNESLKDNYKLNNKIITKMRKNIVAGNWKMNTTLPEGLQLAKNVNAALADVTPKCDVIIAVPFTHLASINAVINPAKLGLGAENCADHRSGAYTGEVSAPMVASTGAKYVILGHSERRQYYGETSETLKEKVALALENGLTPIFCIGEVLEERENGTYFDVVKAQIEDALFGLSAEDFSKLILAYEPVWAIGTGKTATDDQAEEMHAFIRSVIEGKYGKEVAENTSILYGGSCKPTNAKALFAKPDVDGGLIGGASLDADSFMGIVNAFE
;
A
#
# COMPACT_ATOMS: atom_id res chain seq x y z
N LEU A 1 -25.12 27.60 -24.21
CA LEU A 1 -24.12 27.94 -25.24
C LEU A 1 -22.76 27.96 -24.55
N LEU A 2 -21.91 27.04 -24.89
CA LEU A 2 -20.53 26.97 -24.41
C LEU A 2 -19.57 27.30 -25.52
N ALA A 3 -18.73 28.29 -25.30
CA ALA A 3 -17.62 28.61 -26.17
C ALA A 3 -16.37 27.84 -25.68
N VAL A 4 -15.74 27.11 -26.57
CA VAL A 4 -14.39 26.58 -26.39
C VAL A 4 -13.44 27.68 -26.89
N ILE A 5 -12.64 28.22 -26.01
CA ILE A 5 -11.58 29.16 -26.38
C ILE A 5 -10.27 28.38 -26.36
N LEU A 6 -9.71 28.22 -27.54
CA LEU A 6 -8.33 27.74 -27.76
C LEU A 6 -7.40 28.95 -27.62
N ILE A 7 -6.58 28.95 -26.62
CA ILE A 7 -5.51 29.95 -26.45
C ILE A 7 -4.21 29.26 -26.79
N PHE A 8 -3.51 29.80 -27.80
CA PHE A 8 -2.17 29.40 -28.16
C PHE A 8 -1.19 30.37 -27.51
N ASP A 9 -0.29 29.85 -26.69
CA ASP A 9 0.87 30.58 -26.25
C ASP A 9 2.09 29.66 -26.30
N ASN A 10 3.06 30.01 -27.11
CA ASN A 10 4.37 29.35 -27.24
C ASN A 10 4.35 27.80 -27.38
N GLY A 11 3.40 27.28 -28.17
CA GLY A 11 3.36 25.84 -28.51
C GLY A 11 2.79 24.92 -27.41
N ARG A 12 2.06 25.45 -26.46
CA ARG A 12 1.35 24.65 -25.44
C ARG A 12 -0.16 24.82 -25.54
N HIS A 13 -0.88 23.71 -25.48
CA HIS A 13 -2.33 23.67 -25.46
C HIS A 13 -2.86 23.64 -24.03
N LEU A 14 -3.73 24.59 -23.65
CA LEU A 14 -4.45 24.63 -22.39
C LEU A 14 -5.94 24.47 -22.62
N LEU A 15 -6.53 23.36 -22.20
CA LEU A 15 -7.97 23.09 -22.22
C LEU A 15 -8.58 23.38 -20.85
N LYS A 16 -9.51 24.37 -20.79
CA LYS A 16 -10.35 24.60 -19.60
C LYS A 16 -11.74 24.03 -19.81
N TRP A 17 -12.17 23.15 -18.89
CA TRP A 17 -13.46 22.47 -18.95
C TRP A 17 -14.51 23.10 -18.04
N ARG A 18 -15.77 23.11 -18.49
CA ARG A 18 -16.96 23.40 -17.68
C ARG A 18 -17.92 22.20 -17.68
N LYS A 19 -18.55 21.98 -16.56
CA LYS A 19 -19.40 20.85 -16.16
C LYS A 19 -20.59 20.54 -17.07
N LYS A 20 -20.47 19.80 -18.13
CA LYS A 20 -21.39 18.91 -18.86
C LYS A 20 -20.99 18.86 -20.33
N ARG A 21 -20.60 17.70 -20.80
CA ARG A 21 -20.30 17.46 -22.23
C ARG A 21 -21.58 17.20 -23.03
N THR A 22 -21.74 17.86 -24.15
CA THR A 22 -22.80 17.57 -25.13
C THR A 22 -22.36 16.49 -26.12
N PRO A 23 -23.30 15.81 -26.83
CA PRO A 23 -22.97 14.79 -27.83
C PRO A 23 -22.05 15.28 -28.98
N LEU A 24 -22.08 16.57 -29.28
CA LEU A 24 -21.21 17.20 -30.29
C LEU A 24 -19.73 17.26 -29.87
N GLU A 25 -19.45 17.41 -28.57
CA GLU A 25 -18.07 17.46 -28.06
C GLU A 25 -17.37 16.09 -28.09
N LYS A 26 -18.15 14.99 -27.97
CA LYS A 26 -17.60 13.64 -28.12
C LYS A 26 -17.15 13.33 -29.56
N ASN A 27 -17.88 13.85 -30.54
CA ASN A 27 -17.53 13.66 -31.96
C ASN A 27 -16.29 14.48 -32.36
N TYR A 28 -16.06 15.65 -31.72
CA TYR A 28 -14.91 16.49 -32.03
C TYR A 28 -13.58 15.89 -31.52
N VAL A 29 -13.58 15.24 -30.37
CA VAL A 29 -12.39 14.54 -29.86
C VAL A 29 -12.01 13.38 -30.77
N ASN A 30 -12.98 12.59 -31.21
CA ASN A 30 -12.74 11.48 -32.14
C ASN A 30 -12.24 11.96 -33.51
N LEU A 31 -12.73 13.11 -34.01
CA LEU A 31 -12.24 13.68 -35.29
C LEU A 31 -10.80 14.21 -35.18
N CYS A 32 -10.40 14.74 -34.02
CA CYS A 32 -9.01 15.18 -33.79
C CYS A 32 -8.06 14.00 -33.72
N ASP A 33 -8.45 12.91 -33.08
CA ASP A 33 -7.65 11.68 -32.99
C ASP A 33 -7.50 11.02 -34.38
N GLU A 34 -8.58 10.95 -35.18
CA GLU A 34 -8.53 10.42 -36.56
C GLU A 34 -7.70 11.28 -37.50
N GLN A 35 -7.73 12.62 -37.36
CA GLN A 35 -6.89 13.53 -38.17
C GLN A 35 -5.41 13.49 -37.79
N GLN A 36 -5.08 13.21 -36.53
CA GLN A 36 -3.70 12.99 -36.11
C GLN A 36 -3.17 11.64 -36.61
N GLU A 37 -3.97 10.58 -36.63
CA GLU A 37 -3.57 9.31 -37.23
C GLU A 37 -3.41 9.36 -38.74
N ALA A 38 -4.25 10.16 -39.45
CA ALA A 38 -4.15 10.36 -40.89
C ALA A 38 -2.90 11.19 -41.26
N SER A 39 -2.56 12.21 -40.47
CA SER A 39 -1.35 13.03 -40.67
C SER A 39 -0.05 12.26 -40.43
N MET A 40 -0.09 11.18 -39.60
CA MET A 40 1.07 10.33 -39.38
C MET A 40 1.29 9.28 -40.48
N LYS A 41 0.27 9.02 -41.32
CA LYS A 41 0.37 8.04 -42.43
C LYS A 41 1.02 8.62 -43.70
N ASP A 42 1.00 9.94 -43.89
CA ASP A 42 1.54 10.59 -45.11
C ASP A 42 2.96 11.14 -44.98
N SER A 43 3.62 10.99 -43.83
CA SER A 43 5.03 11.36 -43.67
C SER A 43 5.95 10.12 -43.66
N ASP A 44 6.11 9.54 -44.85
CA ASP A 44 7.16 8.56 -45.10
C ASP A 44 8.48 9.32 -45.31
N CYS A 45 9.11 9.72 -44.20
CA CYS A 45 10.50 10.19 -44.21
C CYS A 45 11.08 9.97 -42.79
N GLY A 46 11.89 8.91 -42.71
CA GLY A 46 12.92 8.62 -41.75
C GLY A 46 12.88 9.29 -40.37
N ASN A 47 12.18 8.69 -39.41
CA ASN A 47 12.56 8.90 -38.05
C ASN A 47 12.25 7.66 -37.19
N GLU A 48 13.07 6.62 -37.29
CA GLU A 48 13.07 5.45 -36.39
C GLU A 48 13.20 5.88 -34.91
N SER A 49 13.85 7.03 -34.63
CA SER A 49 14.04 7.55 -33.28
C SER A 49 12.73 7.95 -32.57
N LEU A 50 11.68 8.39 -33.31
CA LEU A 50 10.39 8.73 -32.72
C LEU A 50 9.54 7.49 -32.42
N LYS A 51 9.64 6.46 -33.27
CA LYS A 51 8.95 5.16 -33.02
C LYS A 51 9.61 4.41 -31.86
N ASP A 52 10.91 4.53 -31.71
CA ASP A 52 11.63 3.95 -30.58
C ASP A 52 11.38 4.70 -29.26
N ASN A 53 11.24 6.04 -29.29
CA ASN A 53 10.81 6.82 -28.14
C ASN A 53 9.36 6.53 -27.73
N TYR A 54 8.45 6.29 -28.68
CA TYR A 54 7.06 5.91 -28.38
C TYR A 54 6.97 4.46 -27.85
N LYS A 55 7.79 3.55 -28.41
CA LYS A 55 7.94 2.18 -27.88
C LYS A 55 8.68 2.16 -26.54
N LEU A 56 9.67 3.05 -26.35
CA LEU A 56 10.40 3.17 -25.08
C LEU A 56 9.50 3.72 -23.99
N ASN A 57 8.66 4.73 -24.27
CA ASN A 57 7.69 5.26 -23.30
C ASN A 57 6.57 4.29 -22.96
N ASN A 58 6.21 3.37 -23.85
CA ASN A 58 5.26 2.28 -23.55
C ASN A 58 5.93 1.03 -22.95
N LYS A 59 7.25 0.96 -22.87
CA LYS A 59 7.99 -0.23 -22.42
C LYS A 59 8.64 -0.08 -21.05
N ILE A 60 8.54 1.10 -20.43
CA ILE A 60 9.06 1.35 -19.08
C ILE A 60 7.95 2.01 -18.25
N ILE A 61 6.82 1.32 -18.06
CA ILE A 61 6.18 1.38 -16.75
C ILE A 61 6.98 0.38 -15.92
N THR A 62 8.18 0.76 -15.51
CA THR A 62 8.89 0.07 -14.45
C THR A 62 7.96 0.08 -13.25
N LYS A 63 7.68 -1.08 -12.69
CA LYS A 63 6.98 -1.24 -11.41
C LYS A 63 7.57 -0.21 -10.45
N MET A 64 6.88 0.90 -10.21
CA MET A 64 7.34 1.97 -9.30
C MET A 64 6.99 1.63 -7.85
N ARG A 65 6.16 0.57 -7.65
CA ARG A 65 5.78 0.08 -6.35
C ARG A 65 6.99 -0.44 -5.58
N LYS A 66 7.07 -0.04 -4.33
CA LYS A 66 8.07 -0.55 -3.42
C LYS A 66 7.71 -1.97 -2.99
N ASN A 67 8.66 -2.86 -3.05
CA ASN A 67 8.57 -4.12 -2.34
C ASN A 67 8.78 -3.86 -0.84
N ILE A 68 7.96 -4.46 0.02
CA ILE A 68 8.00 -4.20 1.46
C ILE A 68 7.81 -5.50 2.24
N VAL A 69 8.67 -5.74 3.21
CA VAL A 69 8.48 -6.80 4.22
C VAL A 69 8.34 -6.14 5.58
N ALA A 70 7.12 -6.16 6.12
CA ALA A 70 6.78 -5.57 7.41
C ALA A 70 6.49 -6.66 8.44
N GLY A 71 7.25 -6.70 9.53
CA GLY A 71 6.99 -7.58 10.67
C GLY A 71 5.94 -6.96 11.58
N ASN A 72 4.88 -7.70 11.88
CA ASN A 72 3.91 -7.38 12.91
C ASN A 72 4.17 -8.28 14.13
N TRP A 73 4.77 -7.72 15.16
CA TRP A 73 5.12 -8.52 16.36
C TRP A 73 3.91 -8.87 17.20
N LYS A 74 2.82 -8.15 17.02
CA LYS A 74 1.59 -8.31 17.80
C LYS A 74 1.90 -8.14 19.30
N MET A 75 1.10 -8.76 20.18
CA MET A 75 1.30 -8.73 21.62
C MET A 75 2.33 -9.77 22.05
N ASN A 76 3.58 -9.61 21.61
CA ASN A 76 4.68 -10.51 21.95
C ASN A 76 5.89 -9.71 22.42
N THR A 77 6.78 -10.41 23.11
CA THR A 77 8.06 -9.96 23.68
C THR A 77 7.91 -8.98 24.84
N THR A 78 8.69 -9.23 25.88
CA THR A 78 9.03 -8.20 26.88
C THR A 78 10.01 -7.19 26.29
N LEU A 79 10.18 -6.02 26.92
CA LEU A 79 11.09 -5.00 26.43
C LEU A 79 12.53 -5.50 26.19
N PRO A 80 13.17 -6.27 27.11
CA PRO A 80 14.51 -6.82 26.84
C PRO A 80 14.56 -7.78 25.66
N GLU A 81 13.57 -8.65 25.51
CA GLU A 81 13.46 -9.60 24.39
C GLU A 81 13.26 -8.87 23.07
N GLY A 82 12.35 -7.87 23.03
CA GLY A 82 12.10 -7.06 21.84
C GLY A 82 13.31 -6.24 21.43
N LEU A 83 14.04 -5.67 22.38
CA LEU A 83 15.30 -4.97 22.08
C LEU A 83 16.36 -5.92 21.49
N GLN A 84 16.45 -7.15 22.00
CA GLN A 84 17.40 -8.12 21.46
C GLN A 84 17.01 -8.55 20.04
N LEU A 85 15.73 -8.81 19.80
CA LEU A 85 15.21 -9.17 18.49
C LEU A 85 15.45 -8.03 17.47
N ALA A 86 15.14 -6.79 17.83
CA ALA A 86 15.40 -5.62 16.98
C ALA A 86 16.90 -5.46 16.62
N LYS A 87 17.78 -5.66 17.60
CA LYS A 87 19.23 -5.64 17.37
C LYS A 87 19.68 -6.74 16.42
N ASN A 88 19.13 -7.96 16.55
CA ASN A 88 19.47 -9.09 15.68
C ASN A 88 19.05 -8.80 14.23
N VAL A 89 17.81 -8.31 14.00
CA VAL A 89 17.34 -7.91 12.67
C VAL A 89 18.17 -6.76 12.10
N ASN A 90 18.46 -5.74 12.90
CA ASN A 90 19.27 -4.60 12.48
C ASN A 90 20.71 -5.00 12.13
N ALA A 91 21.31 -5.92 12.88
CA ALA A 91 22.63 -6.47 12.59
C ALA A 91 22.63 -7.29 11.30
N ALA A 92 21.62 -8.11 11.07
CA ALA A 92 21.48 -8.88 9.83
C ALA A 92 21.33 -7.99 8.58
N LEU A 93 20.82 -6.76 8.74
CA LEU A 93 20.71 -5.78 7.67
C LEU A 93 21.98 -4.91 7.49
N ALA A 94 22.97 -4.99 8.38
CA ALA A 94 24.10 -4.07 8.40
C ALA A 94 24.88 -4.07 7.07
N ASP A 95 25.19 -5.24 6.54
CA ASP A 95 26.02 -5.42 5.34
C ASP A 95 25.19 -5.86 4.10
N VAL A 96 23.86 -5.85 4.20
CA VAL A 96 22.96 -6.24 3.11
C VAL A 96 22.23 -5.02 2.56
N THR A 97 21.90 -5.08 1.27
CA THR A 97 20.99 -4.14 0.61
C THR A 97 19.80 -4.94 0.06
N PRO A 98 18.74 -5.12 0.86
CA PRO A 98 17.57 -5.87 0.41
C PRO A 98 16.92 -5.23 -0.82
N LYS A 99 16.24 -6.02 -1.65
CA LYS A 99 15.42 -5.53 -2.77
C LYS A 99 14.01 -5.09 -2.33
N CYS A 100 13.83 -4.86 -1.02
CA CYS A 100 12.59 -4.39 -0.39
C CYS A 100 12.89 -3.46 0.78
N ASP A 101 11.93 -2.60 1.12
CA ASP A 101 11.94 -1.90 2.40
C ASP A 101 11.63 -2.89 3.52
N VAL A 102 12.39 -2.83 4.63
CA VAL A 102 12.21 -3.71 5.79
C VAL A 102 11.67 -2.90 6.95
N ILE A 103 10.56 -3.33 7.55
CA ILE A 103 9.85 -2.62 8.62
C ILE A 103 9.57 -3.61 9.75
N ILE A 104 9.64 -3.13 11.00
CA ILE A 104 9.12 -3.83 12.17
C ILE A 104 8.07 -2.95 12.87
N ALA A 105 6.86 -3.48 13.03
CA ALA A 105 5.82 -2.90 13.86
C ALA A 105 5.80 -3.62 15.20
N VAL A 106 5.93 -2.86 16.28
CA VAL A 106 6.22 -3.35 17.62
C VAL A 106 5.25 -2.76 18.65
N PRO A 107 5.06 -3.41 19.82
CA PRO A 107 4.26 -2.85 20.90
C PRO A 107 4.70 -1.44 21.31
N PHE A 108 3.77 -0.59 21.71
CA PHE A 108 4.04 0.80 22.11
C PHE A 108 5.17 0.95 23.12
N THR A 109 5.27 0.00 24.07
CA THR A 109 6.29 -0.04 25.12
C THR A 109 7.72 -0.17 24.58
N HIS A 110 7.90 -0.57 23.33
CA HIS A 110 9.19 -0.83 22.71
C HIS A 110 9.69 0.32 21.82
N LEU A 111 8.78 1.15 21.31
CA LEU A 111 9.04 2.11 20.23
C LEU A 111 10.26 2.98 20.47
N ALA A 112 10.26 3.77 21.55
CA ALA A 112 11.36 4.71 21.82
C ALA A 112 12.70 4.00 22.04
N SER A 113 12.67 2.86 22.73
CA SER A 113 13.87 2.08 23.04
C SER A 113 14.44 1.40 21.80
N ILE A 114 13.60 0.87 20.91
CA ILE A 114 14.04 0.26 19.65
C ILE A 114 14.56 1.33 18.70
N ASN A 115 13.90 2.50 18.60
CA ASN A 115 14.38 3.60 17.78
C ASN A 115 15.81 4.04 18.13
N ALA A 116 16.19 3.94 19.40
CA ALA A 116 17.53 4.30 19.86
C ALA A 116 18.64 3.30 19.46
N VAL A 117 18.28 2.08 19.01
CA VAL A 117 19.26 1.00 18.76
C VAL A 117 19.27 0.47 17.32
N ILE A 118 18.35 0.90 16.47
CA ILE A 118 18.30 0.50 15.05
C ILE A 118 18.87 1.60 14.15
N ASN A 119 19.23 1.19 12.93
CA ASN A 119 19.56 2.14 11.86
C ASN A 119 18.28 2.44 11.04
N PRO A 120 17.68 3.63 11.18
CA PRO A 120 16.41 3.96 10.50
C PRO A 120 16.54 4.08 8.98
N ALA A 121 17.75 4.11 8.44
CA ALA A 121 17.97 4.07 6.98
C ALA A 121 17.85 2.65 6.39
N LYS A 122 17.90 1.62 7.23
CA LYS A 122 17.82 0.19 6.81
C LYS A 122 16.63 -0.55 7.38
N LEU A 123 16.16 -0.15 8.57
CA LEU A 123 15.06 -0.80 9.26
C LEU A 123 14.04 0.25 9.71
N GLY A 124 12.88 0.24 9.06
CA GLY A 124 11.75 1.08 9.43
C GLY A 124 11.11 0.63 10.74
N LEU A 125 10.69 1.60 11.56
CA LEU A 125 9.98 1.36 12.82
C LEU A 125 8.53 1.77 12.69
N GLY A 126 7.60 0.90 13.11
CA GLY A 126 6.18 1.13 13.15
C GLY A 126 5.54 0.79 14.49
N ALA A 127 4.39 1.38 14.75
CA ALA A 127 3.48 0.99 15.81
C ALA A 127 2.40 0.04 15.28
N GLU A 128 1.80 -0.74 16.18
CA GLU A 128 0.75 -1.71 15.83
C GLU A 128 -0.67 -1.12 15.85
N ASN A 129 -0.80 0.15 16.28
CA ASN A 129 -2.05 0.92 16.34
C ASN A 129 -1.75 2.39 16.66
N CYS A 130 -2.77 3.24 16.56
CA CYS A 130 -2.89 4.53 17.27
C CYS A 130 -4.35 4.80 17.61
N ALA A 131 -4.60 5.75 18.52
CA ALA A 131 -5.95 6.20 18.86
C ALA A 131 -6.56 7.03 17.72
N ASP A 132 -7.89 7.09 17.69
CA ASP A 132 -8.72 7.94 16.82
C ASP A 132 -8.91 9.36 17.37
N HIS A 133 -8.11 9.75 18.36
CA HIS A 133 -8.11 11.03 19.01
C HIS A 133 -6.72 11.63 19.12
N ARG A 134 -6.61 12.96 18.96
CA ARG A 134 -5.31 13.68 19.03
C ARG A 134 -4.72 13.68 20.43
N SER A 135 -5.57 13.91 21.42
CA SER A 135 -5.21 14.01 22.83
C SER A 135 -6.48 14.09 23.68
N GLY A 136 -6.37 14.00 25.00
CA GLY A 136 -7.49 14.24 25.91
C GLY A 136 -7.70 13.18 26.96
N ALA A 137 -8.92 13.06 27.47
CA ALA A 137 -9.30 12.16 28.55
C ALA A 137 -9.59 10.73 28.03
N TYR A 138 -8.57 10.10 27.48
CA TYR A 138 -8.60 8.75 26.91
C TYR A 138 -7.52 7.89 27.58
N THR A 139 -7.70 7.63 28.86
CA THR A 139 -6.73 6.94 29.70
C THR A 139 -6.38 5.56 29.14
N GLY A 140 -5.09 5.36 28.85
CA GLY A 140 -4.57 4.10 28.29
C GLY A 140 -4.32 4.14 26.78
N GLU A 141 -4.90 5.10 26.05
CA GLU A 141 -4.70 5.25 24.60
C GLU A 141 -3.38 5.95 24.26
N VAL A 142 -2.87 5.63 23.06
CA VAL A 142 -1.66 6.23 22.49
C VAL A 142 -2.02 6.90 21.17
N SER A 143 -1.91 8.22 21.13
CA SER A 143 -2.28 9.01 19.95
C SER A 143 -1.21 8.96 18.85
N ALA A 144 -1.60 9.31 17.60
CA ALA A 144 -0.67 9.39 16.47
C ALA A 144 0.52 10.34 16.73
N PRO A 145 0.36 11.56 17.30
CA PRO A 145 1.50 12.39 17.69
C PRO A 145 2.41 11.75 18.73
N MET A 146 1.88 10.98 19.70
CA MET A 146 2.69 10.22 20.65
C MET A 146 3.53 9.15 19.94
N VAL A 147 2.92 8.39 19.01
CA VAL A 147 3.64 7.41 18.19
C VAL A 147 4.74 8.08 17.37
N ALA A 148 4.44 9.15 16.65
CA ALA A 148 5.42 9.89 15.84
C ALA A 148 6.58 10.42 16.68
N SER A 149 6.32 10.86 17.92
CA SER A 149 7.35 11.40 18.85
C SER A 149 8.39 10.36 19.26
N THR A 150 8.10 9.07 19.14
CA THR A 150 9.07 7.97 19.43
C THR A 150 10.08 7.77 18.31
N GLY A 151 9.90 8.41 17.14
CA GLY A 151 10.69 8.21 15.94
C GLY A 151 10.12 7.18 14.98
N ALA A 152 9.00 6.51 15.33
CA ALA A 152 8.27 5.63 14.42
C ALA A 152 7.82 6.39 13.16
N LYS A 153 7.83 5.69 12.02
CA LYS A 153 7.41 6.22 10.71
C LYS A 153 6.20 5.51 10.15
N TYR A 154 5.85 4.36 10.68
CA TYR A 154 4.75 3.53 10.21
C TYR A 154 3.77 3.25 11.34
N VAL A 155 2.52 2.93 10.97
CA VAL A 155 1.52 2.46 11.91
C VAL A 155 0.57 1.47 11.23
N ILE A 156 0.35 0.30 11.84
CA ILE A 156 -0.66 -0.66 11.38
C ILE A 156 -2.03 -0.16 11.86
N LEU A 157 -3.00 -0.11 10.95
CA LEU A 157 -4.38 0.29 11.25
C LEU A 157 -5.37 -0.71 10.66
N GLY A 158 -6.42 -1.03 11.40
CA GLY A 158 -7.50 -1.89 10.94
C GLY A 158 -7.13 -3.37 10.84
N HIS A 159 -6.07 -3.83 11.52
CA HIS A 159 -5.72 -5.26 11.59
C HIS A 159 -6.95 -6.09 12.00
N SER A 160 -7.12 -7.27 11.40
CA SER A 160 -8.28 -8.12 11.62
C SER A 160 -8.57 -8.43 13.10
N GLU A 161 -7.53 -8.63 13.91
CA GLU A 161 -7.67 -8.82 15.37
C GLU A 161 -8.31 -7.59 16.03
N ARG A 162 -8.00 -6.36 15.58
CA ARG A 162 -8.57 -5.16 16.16
C ARG A 162 -10.01 -4.92 15.72
N ARG A 163 -10.34 -5.26 14.48
CA ARG A 163 -11.74 -5.25 14.02
C ARG A 163 -12.56 -6.26 14.80
N GLN A 164 -12.05 -7.46 15.02
CA GLN A 164 -12.75 -8.56 15.66
C GLN A 164 -12.85 -8.41 17.19
N TYR A 165 -11.75 -8.06 17.86
CA TYR A 165 -11.68 -8.09 19.33
C TYR A 165 -11.93 -6.73 19.98
N TYR A 166 -11.68 -5.64 19.27
CA TYR A 166 -11.78 -4.27 19.80
C TYR A 166 -12.83 -3.43 19.07
N GLY A 167 -13.58 -4.01 18.12
CA GLY A 167 -14.70 -3.36 17.46
C GLY A 167 -14.31 -2.16 16.60
N GLU A 168 -13.12 -2.16 16.01
CA GLU A 168 -12.72 -1.10 15.08
C GLU A 168 -13.61 -1.09 13.83
N THR A 169 -14.27 0.05 13.59
CA THR A 169 -15.17 0.28 12.45
C THR A 169 -14.48 1.12 11.37
N SER A 170 -15.07 1.18 10.18
CA SER A 170 -14.56 2.03 9.10
C SER A 170 -14.50 3.51 9.49
N GLU A 171 -15.44 4.00 10.31
CA GLU A 171 -15.45 5.38 10.82
C GLU A 171 -14.26 5.66 11.74
N THR A 172 -14.04 4.78 12.74
CA THR A 172 -12.89 4.93 13.65
C THR A 172 -11.57 4.82 12.90
N LEU A 173 -11.49 3.95 11.91
CA LEU A 173 -10.29 3.76 11.09
C LEU A 173 -10.03 4.95 10.15
N LYS A 174 -11.06 5.57 9.60
CA LYS A 174 -10.95 6.81 8.83
C LYS A 174 -10.29 7.92 9.65
N GLU A 175 -10.73 8.12 10.90
CA GLU A 175 -10.11 9.10 11.80
C GLU A 175 -8.66 8.76 12.13
N LYS A 176 -8.36 7.49 12.42
CA LYS A 176 -6.98 7.04 12.68
C LYS A 176 -6.06 7.28 11.49
N VAL A 177 -6.51 6.98 10.28
CA VAL A 177 -5.73 7.22 9.06
C VAL A 177 -5.45 8.71 8.88
N ALA A 178 -6.46 9.56 9.03
CA ALA A 178 -6.29 11.01 8.93
C ALA A 178 -5.27 11.53 9.93
N LEU A 179 -5.39 11.11 11.20
CA LEU A 179 -4.46 11.51 12.27
C LEU A 179 -3.04 10.98 12.05
N ALA A 180 -2.89 9.76 11.54
CA ALA A 180 -1.59 9.21 11.23
C ALA A 180 -0.89 10.01 10.12
N LEU A 181 -1.59 10.29 9.01
CA LEU A 181 -1.07 11.07 7.89
C LEU A 181 -0.70 12.50 8.31
N GLU A 182 -1.55 13.16 9.11
CA GLU A 182 -1.30 14.50 9.64
C GLU A 182 -0.03 14.58 10.49
N ASN A 183 0.33 13.48 11.16
CA ASN A 183 1.53 13.41 12.00
C ASN A 183 2.73 12.77 11.29
N GLY A 184 2.67 12.64 9.95
CA GLY A 184 3.78 12.14 9.13
C GLY A 184 4.07 10.65 9.32
N LEU A 185 3.09 9.89 9.82
CA LEU A 185 3.13 8.43 9.84
C LEU A 185 2.60 7.87 8.51
N THR A 186 3.20 6.80 8.03
CA THR A 186 2.71 6.01 6.90
C THR A 186 1.80 4.89 7.42
N PRO A 187 0.48 4.92 7.19
CA PRO A 187 -0.39 3.83 7.56
C PRO A 187 -0.13 2.57 6.73
N ILE A 188 -0.03 1.42 7.40
CA ILE A 188 -0.19 0.09 6.82
C ILE A 188 -1.63 -0.32 7.13
N PHE A 189 -2.52 -0.11 6.16
CA PHE A 189 -3.96 -0.28 6.35
C PHE A 189 -4.40 -1.70 5.99
N CYS A 190 -4.92 -2.41 6.97
CA CYS A 190 -5.33 -3.81 6.85
C CYS A 190 -6.79 -3.95 6.42
N ILE A 191 -7.01 -4.83 5.45
CA ILE A 191 -8.30 -5.19 4.88
C ILE A 191 -8.35 -6.70 4.66
N GLY A 192 -9.52 -7.29 4.73
CA GLY A 192 -9.66 -8.72 4.48
C GLY A 192 -11.01 -9.27 4.94
N GLU A 193 -11.34 -10.44 4.42
CA GLU A 193 -12.58 -11.17 4.65
C GLU A 193 -12.41 -12.34 5.63
N VAL A 194 -13.48 -12.68 6.34
CA VAL A 194 -13.58 -13.87 7.16
C VAL A 194 -14.01 -15.09 6.33
N LEU A 195 -13.93 -16.28 6.91
CA LEU A 195 -14.23 -17.54 6.22
C LEU A 195 -15.67 -17.58 5.66
N GLU A 196 -16.63 -17.12 6.44
CA GLU A 196 -18.03 -17.08 6.02
C GLU A 196 -18.25 -16.22 4.77
N GLU A 197 -17.61 -15.06 4.70
CA GLU A 197 -17.68 -14.16 3.55
C GLU A 197 -17.00 -14.76 2.32
N ARG A 198 -15.90 -15.52 2.53
CA ARG A 198 -15.22 -16.25 1.45
C ARG A 198 -16.08 -17.37 0.91
N GLU A 199 -16.71 -18.16 1.77
CA GLU A 199 -17.56 -19.30 1.38
C GLU A 199 -18.88 -18.84 0.73
N ASN A 200 -19.43 -17.70 1.15
CA ASN A 200 -20.63 -17.10 0.58
C ASN A 200 -20.37 -16.35 -0.74
N GLY A 201 -19.10 -16.16 -1.13
CA GLY A 201 -18.73 -15.44 -2.35
C GLY A 201 -18.84 -13.92 -2.27
N THR A 202 -19.00 -13.35 -1.06
CA THR A 202 -19.13 -11.89 -0.83
C THR A 202 -17.81 -11.19 -0.53
N TYR A 203 -16.70 -11.91 -0.54
CA TYR A 203 -15.37 -11.43 -0.13
C TYR A 203 -14.87 -10.22 -0.92
N PHE A 204 -15.17 -10.11 -2.20
CA PHE A 204 -14.84 -8.94 -3.00
C PHE A 204 -15.58 -7.69 -2.53
N ASP A 205 -16.90 -7.82 -2.27
CA ASP A 205 -17.72 -6.70 -1.82
C ASP A 205 -17.30 -6.22 -0.43
N VAL A 206 -16.96 -7.15 0.46
CA VAL A 206 -16.47 -6.84 1.81
C VAL A 206 -15.15 -6.06 1.75
N VAL A 207 -14.17 -6.56 1.00
CA VAL A 207 -12.85 -5.90 0.89
C VAL A 207 -12.99 -4.53 0.21
N LYS A 208 -13.83 -4.45 -0.83
CA LYS A 208 -14.14 -3.18 -1.49
C LYS A 208 -14.76 -2.18 -0.52
N ALA A 209 -15.77 -2.57 0.26
CA ALA A 209 -16.42 -1.70 1.24
C ALA A 209 -15.42 -1.21 2.31
N GLN A 210 -14.54 -2.08 2.83
CA GLN A 210 -13.52 -1.67 3.78
C GLN A 210 -12.57 -0.58 3.23
N ILE A 211 -12.24 -0.64 1.94
CA ILE A 211 -11.43 0.39 1.27
C ILE A 211 -12.24 1.67 1.07
N GLU A 212 -13.45 1.55 0.50
CA GLU A 212 -14.28 2.70 0.14
C GLU A 212 -14.69 3.51 1.36
N ASP A 213 -15.19 2.86 2.40
CA ASP A 213 -15.73 3.52 3.58
C ASP A 213 -14.64 4.24 4.39
N ALA A 214 -13.46 3.62 4.51
CA ALA A 214 -12.39 4.18 5.32
C ALA A 214 -11.46 5.15 4.55
N LEU A 215 -11.20 4.90 3.25
CA LEU A 215 -10.09 5.54 2.54
C LEU A 215 -10.53 6.45 1.38
N PHE A 216 -11.70 6.25 0.77
CA PHE A 216 -12.09 7.01 -0.43
C PHE A 216 -12.48 8.46 -0.17
N GLY A 217 -12.45 8.91 1.08
CA GLY A 217 -12.49 10.32 1.47
C GLY A 217 -11.15 11.05 1.33
N LEU A 218 -10.04 10.32 1.18
CA LEU A 218 -8.70 10.90 1.04
C LEU A 218 -8.49 11.56 -0.33
N SER A 219 -7.59 12.52 -0.40
CA SER A 219 -7.04 13.00 -1.67
C SER A 219 -6.17 11.90 -2.32
N ALA A 220 -5.94 11.99 -3.65
CA ALA A 220 -5.02 11.08 -4.34
C ALA A 220 -3.58 11.18 -3.76
N GLU A 221 -3.17 12.38 -3.35
CA GLU A 221 -1.87 12.61 -2.73
C GLU A 221 -1.77 11.89 -1.38
N ASP A 222 -2.80 11.99 -0.52
CA ASP A 222 -2.80 11.34 0.79
C ASP A 222 -2.93 9.81 0.66
N PHE A 223 -3.77 9.34 -0.27
CA PHE A 223 -3.89 7.91 -0.54
C PHE A 223 -2.56 7.30 -1.00
N SER A 224 -1.78 7.99 -1.82
CA SER A 224 -0.48 7.49 -2.29
C SER A 224 0.59 7.36 -1.21
N LYS A 225 0.33 7.87 0.00
CA LYS A 225 1.20 7.68 1.19
C LYS A 225 0.89 6.39 1.94
N LEU A 226 -0.20 5.69 1.61
CA LEU A 226 -0.61 4.46 2.28
C LEU A 226 0.10 3.23 1.73
N ILE A 227 0.21 2.23 2.60
CA ILE A 227 0.48 0.84 2.24
C ILE A 227 -0.77 0.06 2.60
N LEU A 228 -1.26 -0.81 1.71
CA LEU A 228 -2.35 -1.71 2.03
C LEU A 228 -1.81 -3.09 2.42
N ALA A 229 -2.52 -3.80 3.30
CA ALA A 229 -2.22 -5.17 3.66
C ALA A 229 -3.50 -6.01 3.56
N TYR A 230 -3.50 -6.98 2.65
CA TYR A 230 -4.61 -7.92 2.51
C TYR A 230 -4.45 -9.10 3.46
N GLU A 231 -5.40 -9.26 4.34
CA GLU A 231 -5.46 -10.33 5.33
C GLU A 231 -6.57 -11.34 4.94
N PRO A 232 -6.26 -12.52 4.36
CA PRO A 232 -7.23 -13.62 4.32
C PRO A 232 -7.44 -14.12 5.76
N VAL A 233 -8.40 -13.52 6.50
CA VAL A 233 -8.58 -13.76 7.95
C VAL A 233 -8.78 -15.24 8.26
N TRP A 234 -9.43 -15.97 7.36
CA TRP A 234 -9.63 -17.41 7.43
C TRP A 234 -8.33 -18.24 7.36
N ALA A 235 -7.24 -17.62 6.92
CA ALA A 235 -5.91 -18.25 6.82
C ALA A 235 -4.91 -17.75 7.88
N ILE A 236 -5.35 -16.90 8.83
CA ILE A 236 -4.47 -16.35 9.88
C ILE A 236 -4.60 -17.22 11.14
N GLY A 237 -3.50 -17.88 11.54
CA GLY A 237 -3.47 -18.68 12.78
C GLY A 237 -4.31 -19.96 12.77
N THR A 238 -4.93 -20.31 11.66
CA THR A 238 -5.83 -21.47 11.53
C THR A 238 -5.14 -22.74 11.02
N GLY A 239 -3.88 -22.63 10.60
CA GLY A 239 -3.17 -23.71 9.91
C GLY A 239 -3.52 -23.82 8.42
N LYS A 240 -4.54 -23.12 7.94
CA LYS A 240 -4.85 -22.94 6.50
C LYS A 240 -3.92 -21.87 5.92
N THR A 241 -3.63 -21.96 4.64
CA THR A 241 -2.86 -20.96 3.89
C THR A 241 -3.59 -20.68 2.59
N ALA A 242 -3.79 -19.42 2.25
CA ALA A 242 -4.26 -19.08 0.92
C ALA A 242 -3.22 -19.54 -0.10
N THR A 243 -3.65 -20.02 -1.26
CA THR A 243 -2.74 -20.27 -2.36
C THR A 243 -2.18 -18.94 -2.89
N ASP A 244 -1.04 -19.00 -3.54
CA ASP A 244 -0.46 -17.82 -4.20
C ASP A 244 -1.38 -17.24 -5.29
N ASP A 245 -2.17 -18.08 -5.98
CA ASP A 245 -3.18 -17.62 -6.94
C ASP A 245 -4.37 -16.94 -6.26
N GLN A 246 -4.81 -17.42 -5.09
CA GLN A 246 -5.85 -16.73 -4.30
C GLN A 246 -5.38 -15.38 -3.75
N ALA A 247 -4.11 -15.30 -3.37
CA ALA A 247 -3.50 -14.04 -2.97
C ALA A 247 -3.47 -13.06 -4.15
N GLU A 248 -2.99 -13.50 -5.30
CA GLU A 248 -2.94 -12.70 -6.52
C GLU A 248 -4.31 -12.20 -6.96
N GLU A 249 -5.33 -13.08 -6.99
CA GLU A 249 -6.70 -12.71 -7.33
C GLU A 249 -7.18 -11.50 -6.52
N MET A 250 -6.97 -11.53 -5.20
CA MET A 250 -7.43 -10.45 -4.33
C MET A 250 -6.55 -9.21 -4.45
N HIS A 251 -5.24 -9.34 -4.59
CA HIS A 251 -4.34 -8.21 -4.78
C HIS A 251 -4.65 -7.46 -6.08
N ALA A 252 -4.86 -8.18 -7.19
CA ALA A 252 -5.27 -7.61 -8.47
C ALA A 252 -6.64 -6.90 -8.35
N PHE A 253 -7.60 -7.51 -7.64
CA PHE A 253 -8.90 -6.90 -7.37
C PHE A 253 -8.76 -5.60 -6.57
N ILE A 254 -8.02 -5.61 -5.45
CA ILE A 254 -7.76 -4.41 -4.63
C ILE A 254 -7.17 -3.30 -5.49
N ARG A 255 -6.19 -3.62 -6.34
CA ARG A 255 -5.58 -2.66 -7.26
C ARG A 255 -6.59 -2.08 -8.24
N SER A 256 -7.48 -2.90 -8.79
CA SER A 256 -8.55 -2.44 -9.67
C SER A 256 -9.54 -1.49 -8.99
N VAL A 257 -9.84 -1.71 -7.70
CA VAL A 257 -10.69 -0.82 -6.88
C VAL A 257 -10.01 0.55 -6.69
N ILE A 258 -8.70 0.55 -6.42
CA ILE A 258 -7.91 1.80 -6.31
C ILE A 258 -7.88 2.54 -7.66
N GLU A 259 -7.64 1.81 -8.76
CA GLU A 259 -7.61 2.38 -10.12
C GLU A 259 -8.94 3.05 -10.48
N GLY A 260 -10.05 2.40 -10.13
CA GLY A 260 -11.40 2.93 -10.37
C GLY A 260 -11.66 4.28 -9.70
N LYS A 261 -11.04 4.55 -8.55
CA LYS A 261 -11.20 5.80 -7.79
C LYS A 261 -10.16 6.86 -8.12
N TYR A 262 -8.88 6.47 -8.11
CA TYR A 262 -7.75 7.41 -8.15
C TYR A 262 -6.99 7.39 -9.47
N GLY A 263 -7.31 6.45 -10.35
CA GLY A 263 -6.63 6.27 -11.64
C GLY A 263 -5.41 5.35 -11.55
N LYS A 264 -4.93 4.96 -12.72
CA LYS A 264 -3.88 3.95 -12.90
C LYS A 264 -2.57 4.32 -12.20
N GLU A 265 -2.17 5.59 -12.24
CA GLU A 265 -0.91 6.05 -11.65
C GLU A 265 -0.87 5.80 -10.13
N VAL A 266 -1.95 6.15 -9.41
CA VAL A 266 -2.03 5.90 -7.96
C VAL A 266 -2.07 4.39 -7.68
N ALA A 267 -2.87 3.64 -8.42
CA ALA A 267 -2.98 2.19 -8.26
C ALA A 267 -1.64 1.48 -8.47
N GLU A 268 -0.90 1.86 -9.52
CA GLU A 268 0.40 1.29 -9.83
C GLU A 268 1.52 1.72 -8.88
N ASN A 269 1.34 2.77 -8.09
CA ASN A 269 2.31 3.23 -7.09
C ASN A 269 1.97 2.77 -5.67
N THR A 270 0.78 2.23 -5.42
CA THR A 270 0.36 1.74 -4.10
C THR A 270 0.91 0.33 -3.86
N SER A 271 1.70 0.14 -2.80
CA SER A 271 2.15 -1.19 -2.38
C SER A 271 1.03 -1.93 -1.65
N ILE A 272 0.79 -3.19 -2.03
CA ILE A 272 -0.21 -4.08 -1.42
C ILE A 272 0.52 -5.31 -0.89
N LEU A 273 0.48 -5.51 0.43
CA LEU A 273 1.17 -6.59 1.13
C LEU A 273 0.23 -7.77 1.37
N TYR A 274 0.76 -8.98 1.30
CA TYR A 274 0.05 -10.17 1.72
C TYR A 274 0.16 -10.35 3.24
N GLY A 275 -0.96 -10.36 3.94
CA GLY A 275 -1.06 -10.47 5.41
C GLY A 275 -1.44 -11.86 5.93
N GLY A 276 -1.54 -12.87 5.09
CA GLY A 276 -1.75 -14.25 5.49
C GLY A 276 -0.48 -14.95 5.96
N SER A 277 -0.55 -16.28 6.11
CA SER A 277 0.60 -17.08 6.56
C SER A 277 1.74 -17.07 5.54
N CYS A 278 2.81 -16.33 5.86
CA CYS A 278 4.01 -16.22 5.07
C CYS A 278 5.22 -16.74 5.87
N LYS A 279 6.03 -17.58 5.22
CA LYS A 279 7.25 -18.21 5.77
C LYS A 279 8.36 -18.14 4.72
N PRO A 280 9.64 -18.35 5.10
CA PRO A 280 10.73 -18.40 4.12
C PRO A 280 10.50 -19.39 2.96
N THR A 281 9.74 -20.47 3.22
CA THR A 281 9.50 -21.55 2.24
C THR A 281 8.46 -21.20 1.18
N ASN A 282 7.54 -20.26 1.42
CA ASN A 282 6.49 -19.86 0.47
C ASN A 282 6.58 -18.40 0.01
N ALA A 283 7.39 -17.57 0.67
CA ALA A 283 7.53 -16.16 0.38
C ALA A 283 7.91 -15.89 -1.09
N LYS A 284 8.85 -16.67 -1.64
CA LYS A 284 9.30 -16.48 -3.03
C LYS A 284 8.18 -16.68 -4.05
N ALA A 285 7.32 -17.68 -3.87
CA ALA A 285 6.19 -17.92 -4.76
C ALA A 285 5.14 -16.82 -4.66
N LEU A 286 4.83 -16.38 -3.43
CA LEU A 286 3.91 -15.26 -3.18
C LEU A 286 4.41 -13.95 -3.80
N PHE A 287 5.66 -13.60 -3.57
CA PHE A 287 6.24 -12.32 -4.01
C PHE A 287 6.58 -12.30 -5.51
N ALA A 288 6.56 -13.46 -6.18
CA ALA A 288 6.66 -13.55 -7.63
C ALA A 288 5.35 -13.16 -8.35
N LYS A 289 4.23 -13.05 -7.64
CA LYS A 289 2.95 -12.65 -8.22
C LYS A 289 2.97 -11.17 -8.60
N PRO A 290 2.36 -10.79 -9.74
CA PRO A 290 2.42 -9.43 -10.29
C PRO A 290 1.92 -8.33 -9.35
N ASP A 291 0.87 -8.61 -8.57
CA ASP A 291 0.21 -7.62 -7.74
C ASP A 291 0.54 -7.71 -6.25
N VAL A 292 1.34 -8.71 -5.85
CA VAL A 292 1.84 -8.87 -4.48
C VAL A 292 3.17 -8.11 -4.33
N ASP A 293 3.18 -7.07 -3.51
CA ASP A 293 4.34 -6.19 -3.31
C ASP A 293 5.14 -6.51 -2.04
N GLY A 294 4.89 -7.67 -1.44
CA GLY A 294 5.57 -8.15 -0.23
C GLY A 294 4.61 -8.69 0.82
N GLY A 295 4.99 -8.59 2.10
CA GLY A 295 4.19 -9.20 3.16
C GLY A 295 4.14 -8.42 4.47
N LEU A 296 3.00 -8.53 5.15
CA LEU A 296 2.83 -8.18 6.56
C LEU A 296 2.96 -9.49 7.37
N ILE A 297 4.10 -9.64 8.05
CA ILE A 297 4.57 -10.92 8.60
C ILE A 297 4.29 -11.00 10.09
N GLY A 298 3.45 -11.96 10.51
CA GLY A 298 3.20 -12.22 11.93
C GLY A 298 4.31 -13.05 12.59
N GLY A 299 4.01 -14.27 13.03
CA GLY A 299 4.89 -15.11 13.85
C GLY A 299 6.32 -15.30 13.34
N ALA A 300 6.53 -15.39 12.02
CA ALA A 300 7.87 -15.50 11.44
C ALA A 300 8.74 -14.24 11.65
N SER A 301 8.15 -13.08 11.99
CA SER A 301 8.89 -11.86 12.32
C SER A 301 9.44 -11.84 13.75
N LEU A 302 9.07 -12.81 14.58
CA LEU A 302 9.58 -12.96 15.95
C LEU A 302 10.88 -13.75 16.02
N ASP A 303 11.42 -14.19 14.89
CA ASP A 303 12.72 -14.83 14.76
C ASP A 303 13.49 -14.14 13.62
N ALA A 304 14.68 -13.63 13.94
CA ALA A 304 15.45 -12.81 12.99
C ALA A 304 15.84 -13.57 11.71
N ASP A 305 16.22 -14.85 11.82
CA ASP A 305 16.64 -15.65 10.68
C ASP A 305 15.46 -15.97 9.77
N SER A 306 14.31 -16.32 10.34
CA SER A 306 13.06 -16.54 9.60
C SER A 306 12.60 -15.25 8.91
N PHE A 307 12.67 -14.11 9.58
CA PHE A 307 12.28 -12.83 9.01
C PHE A 307 13.19 -12.44 7.85
N MET A 308 14.52 -12.57 8.02
CA MET A 308 15.48 -12.31 6.97
C MET A 308 15.35 -13.29 5.79
N GLY A 309 14.96 -14.54 6.05
CA GLY A 309 14.65 -15.51 4.99
C GLY A 309 13.48 -15.06 4.11
N ILE A 310 12.49 -14.32 4.67
CA ILE A 310 11.40 -13.72 3.91
C ILE A 310 11.86 -12.44 3.20
N VAL A 311 12.67 -11.60 3.85
CA VAL A 311 13.26 -10.39 3.23
C VAL A 311 14.05 -10.74 1.97
N ASN A 312 14.81 -11.83 2.00
CA ASN A 312 15.63 -12.30 0.89
C ASN A 312 14.83 -13.01 -0.22
N ALA A 313 13.51 -13.20 -0.05
CA ALA A 313 12.68 -13.86 -1.08
C ALA A 313 12.50 -13.03 -2.37
N PHE A 314 12.88 -11.76 -2.37
CA PHE A 314 12.92 -10.88 -3.56
C PHE A 314 14.24 -11.01 -4.38
N GLU A 315 15.12 -11.89 -4.04
CA GLU A 315 16.38 -12.12 -4.76
C GLU A 315 16.22 -12.87 -6.10
#